data_fed378c34735b631b8be9dadad514023
#
_entry.id   fed378c34735b631b8be9dadad514023
#
_cell.length_a   1.000
_cell.length_b   1.000
_cell.length_c   1.000
_cell.angle_alpha   90.00
_cell.angle_beta   90.00
_cell.angle_gamma   90.00
#
_symmetry.space_group_name_H-M   'P 1'
#
loop_
_entity.id
_entity.type
_entity.pdbx_description
1 polymer ?
#
loop_
_entity_poly.entity_id
_entity_poly.type
_entity_poly.pdbx_seq_one_letter_code
_entity_poly.pdbx_strand_id
1 'polypeptide(L)'
;MRQLLGGVFSLRKIDMSWAKTLMLGVFDYYNMKTIEAHQILPDEAHWTIEIPDLSRPWSPELAPAWRWSYEPWTYPIPRDSVAVTNLDALRGKRITEVMRWEQDEWEMFAGAGPDVTEQERRVVPLGILLASDNSLGPVVNLQIGSGLWRDDVSEWHPWGTSQGVKR
;
A
#
# COMPACT_ATOMS: atom_id res chain seq x y z
N MET A 1 25.16 -14.46 -0.67
CA MET A 1 24.05 -13.50 -0.88
C MET A 1 24.36 -12.11 -0.35
N ARG A 2 24.91 -11.91 0.88
CA ARG A 2 25.30 -10.57 1.39
C ARG A 2 26.29 -9.81 0.49
N GLN A 3 27.22 -10.49 -0.17
CA GLN A 3 28.19 -9.86 -1.08
C GLN A 3 27.59 -9.41 -2.42
N LEU A 4 26.51 -10.06 -2.88
CA LEU A 4 25.84 -9.72 -4.14
C LEU A 4 24.91 -8.51 -4.03
N LEU A 5 24.42 -8.20 -2.83
CA LEU A 5 23.45 -7.13 -2.60
C LEU A 5 24.09 -5.85 -2.04
N GLY A 6 25.42 -5.78 -1.98
CA GLY A 6 26.17 -4.54 -1.69
C GLY A 6 25.91 -3.89 -0.33
N GLY A 7 25.41 -4.63 0.67
CA GLY A 7 25.12 -4.09 1.99
C GLY A 7 23.83 -3.27 2.13
N VAL A 8 23.05 -3.15 1.05
CA VAL A 8 21.80 -2.37 1.00
C VAL A 8 20.65 -3.07 1.71
N PHE A 9 20.77 -4.36 2.02
CA PHE A 9 19.72 -5.15 2.65
C PHE A 9 20.20 -5.79 3.94
N SER A 10 19.31 -5.89 4.91
CA SER A 10 19.49 -6.67 6.14
C SER A 10 18.55 -7.87 6.16
N LEU A 11 18.92 -8.90 6.96
CA LEU A 11 18.10 -10.07 7.20
C LEU A 11 17.59 -10.03 8.64
N ARG A 12 16.30 -10.23 8.82
CA ARG A 12 15.65 -10.30 10.12
C ARG A 12 14.86 -11.61 10.21
N LYS A 13 15.08 -12.38 11.28
CA LYS A 13 14.32 -13.60 11.53
C LYS A 13 12.86 -13.27 11.74
N ILE A 14 11.95 -13.97 11.06
CA ILE A 14 10.51 -13.78 11.22
C ILE A 14 9.95 -14.62 12.36
N ASP A 15 8.93 -14.09 13.01
CA ASP A 15 8.14 -14.83 13.98
C ASP A 15 7.28 -15.90 13.27
N MET A 16 7.14 -17.07 13.89
CA MET A 16 6.45 -18.22 13.29
C MET A 16 4.96 -17.98 13.06
N SER A 17 4.33 -17.07 13.78
CA SER A 17 2.92 -16.69 13.55
C SER A 17 2.73 -16.06 12.16
N TRP A 18 3.69 -15.25 11.69
CA TRP A 18 3.70 -14.71 10.33
C TRP A 18 3.91 -15.80 9.28
N ALA A 19 4.82 -16.74 9.54
CA ALA A 19 5.09 -17.82 8.61
C ALA A 19 3.82 -18.65 8.34
N LYS A 20 3.03 -18.94 9.37
CA LYS A 20 1.73 -19.61 9.22
C LYS A 20 0.73 -18.79 8.40
N THR A 21 0.72 -17.49 8.56
CA THR A 21 -0.22 -16.59 7.88
C THR A 21 0.16 -16.33 6.41
N LEU A 22 1.44 -16.08 6.15
CA LEU A 22 1.92 -15.72 4.81
C LEU A 22 2.26 -16.91 3.92
N MET A 23 2.57 -18.05 4.52
CA MET A 23 2.99 -19.27 3.81
C MET A 23 1.92 -20.36 3.85
N LEU A 24 0.66 -19.98 3.70
CA LEU A 24 -0.48 -20.90 3.67
C LEU A 24 -0.21 -22.06 2.69
N GLY A 25 -0.35 -23.27 3.19
CA GLY A 25 -0.17 -24.51 2.42
C GLY A 25 1.27 -25.04 2.34
N VAL A 26 2.32 -24.24 2.56
CA VAL A 26 3.71 -24.75 2.53
C VAL A 26 3.94 -25.76 3.65
N PHE A 27 3.43 -25.46 4.85
CA PHE A 27 3.54 -26.36 6.00
C PHE A 27 2.84 -27.69 5.75
N ASP A 28 1.62 -27.66 5.22
CA ASP A 28 0.83 -28.86 4.93
C ASP A 28 1.43 -29.63 3.76
N TYR A 29 1.83 -28.94 2.69
CA TYR A 29 2.41 -29.58 1.50
C TYR A 29 3.70 -30.35 1.80
N TYR A 30 4.59 -29.78 2.64
CA TYR A 30 5.84 -30.44 3.04
C TYR A 30 5.76 -31.18 4.37
N ASN A 31 4.59 -31.27 4.99
CA ASN A 31 4.39 -31.86 6.31
C ASN A 31 5.38 -31.34 7.37
N MET A 32 5.61 -30.02 7.35
CA MET A 32 6.54 -29.35 8.27
C MET A 32 5.80 -28.76 9.46
N LYS A 33 6.40 -28.87 10.65
CA LYS A 33 5.87 -28.25 11.87
C LYS A 33 6.46 -26.84 12.10
N THR A 34 7.66 -26.64 11.64
CA THR A 34 8.42 -25.39 11.82
C THR A 34 9.26 -25.11 10.59
N ILE A 35 9.53 -23.85 10.35
CA ILE A 35 10.45 -23.37 9.32
C ILE A 35 11.28 -22.21 9.88
N GLU A 36 12.53 -22.12 9.50
CA GLU A 36 13.31 -20.91 9.74
C GLU A 36 13.27 -20.03 8.50
N ALA A 37 12.71 -18.84 8.67
CA ALA A 37 12.56 -17.89 7.59
C ALA A 37 13.07 -16.50 8.00
N HIS A 38 13.54 -15.73 7.01
CA HIS A 38 14.07 -14.39 7.23
C HIS A 38 13.43 -13.42 6.27
N GLN A 39 13.02 -12.26 6.80
CA GLN A 39 12.61 -11.12 6.03
C GLN A 39 13.86 -10.44 5.46
N ILE A 40 13.85 -10.17 4.17
CA ILE A 40 14.84 -9.29 3.54
C ILE A 40 14.32 -7.87 3.67
N LEU A 41 15.07 -7.03 4.36
CA LEU A 41 14.68 -5.64 4.61
C LEU A 41 15.50 -4.71 3.73
N PRO A 42 14.87 -3.72 3.08
CA PRO A 42 15.60 -2.59 2.50
C PRO A 42 16.24 -1.75 3.61
N ASP A 43 17.02 -0.75 3.24
CA ASP A 43 17.48 0.26 4.21
C ASP A 43 16.29 1.10 4.72
N GLU A 44 16.50 1.89 5.77
CA GLU A 44 15.44 2.68 6.40
C GLU A 44 14.81 3.72 5.46
N ALA A 45 15.57 4.20 4.47
CA ALA A 45 15.06 5.16 3.50
C ALA A 45 14.00 4.57 2.56
N HIS A 46 13.99 3.24 2.43
CA HIS A 46 13.04 2.50 1.58
C HIS A 46 11.97 1.75 2.39
N TRP A 47 11.89 2.01 3.70
CA TRP A 47 10.87 1.40 4.55
C TRP A 47 9.51 2.06 4.30
N THR A 48 8.51 1.24 4.03
CA THR A 48 7.15 1.68 3.70
C THR A 48 6.10 0.89 4.49
N ILE A 49 4.86 1.36 4.50
CA ILE A 49 3.74 0.78 5.27
C ILE A 49 3.39 -0.65 4.85
N GLU A 50 3.72 -1.06 3.65
CA GLU A 50 3.54 -2.43 3.18
C GLU A 50 4.61 -3.41 3.66
N ILE A 51 5.65 -2.94 4.35
CA ILE A 51 6.73 -3.76 4.90
C ILE A 51 6.56 -3.88 6.41
N PRO A 52 5.72 -4.81 6.92
CA PRO A 52 5.54 -4.97 8.36
C PRO A 52 6.79 -5.53 9.03
N ASP A 53 6.96 -5.29 10.32
CA ASP A 53 7.99 -5.92 11.14
C ASP A 53 7.60 -7.37 11.45
N LEU A 54 8.07 -8.29 10.63
CA LEU A 54 7.78 -9.72 10.76
C LEU A 54 8.55 -10.39 11.92
N SER A 55 9.43 -9.70 12.63
CA SER A 55 10.13 -10.24 13.82
C SER A 55 9.26 -10.24 15.08
N ARG A 56 8.15 -9.51 15.05
CA ARG A 56 7.15 -9.47 16.13
C ARG A 56 6.04 -10.48 15.85
N PRO A 57 5.36 -11.03 16.88
CA PRO A 57 4.21 -11.89 16.67
C PRO A 57 3.16 -11.23 15.77
N TRP A 58 2.56 -11.99 14.88
CA TRP A 58 1.54 -11.47 13.98
C TRP A 58 0.36 -10.85 14.75
N SER A 59 -0.05 -9.68 14.31
CA SER A 59 -1.24 -8.99 14.77
C SER A 59 -1.76 -8.11 13.62
N PRO A 60 -3.09 -7.98 13.46
CA PRO A 60 -3.67 -7.11 12.44
C PRO A 60 -3.19 -5.67 12.52
N GLU A 61 -2.92 -5.17 13.74
CA GLU A 61 -2.45 -3.81 13.98
C GLU A 61 -1.03 -3.56 13.49
N LEU A 62 -0.20 -4.61 13.38
CA LEU A 62 1.17 -4.50 12.89
C LEU A 62 1.26 -4.45 11.36
N ALA A 63 0.18 -4.82 10.68
CA ALA A 63 0.16 -4.87 9.23
C ALA A 63 -1.15 -4.33 8.65
N PRO A 64 -1.57 -3.10 9.00
CA PRO A 64 -2.84 -2.55 8.53
C PRO A 64 -2.92 -2.53 7.00
N ALA A 65 -1.81 -2.26 6.31
CA ALA A 65 -1.75 -2.27 4.86
C ALA A 65 -2.10 -3.62 4.21
N TRP A 66 -2.08 -4.71 4.97
CA TRP A 66 -2.39 -6.06 4.45
C TRP A 66 -3.79 -6.54 4.81
N ARG A 67 -4.57 -5.78 5.58
CA ARG A 67 -5.94 -6.18 6.00
C ARG A 67 -6.82 -6.54 4.82
N TRP A 68 -6.73 -5.80 3.72
CA TRP A 68 -7.50 -6.04 2.52
C TRP A 68 -7.30 -7.44 1.91
N SER A 69 -6.17 -8.10 2.18
CA SER A 69 -5.87 -9.42 1.63
C SER A 69 -6.66 -10.55 2.29
N TYR A 70 -7.08 -10.39 3.54
CA TYR A 70 -7.80 -11.40 4.31
C TYR A 70 -9.18 -10.95 4.82
N GLU A 71 -9.45 -9.66 4.87
CA GLU A 71 -10.79 -9.14 5.19
C GLU A 71 -11.74 -9.22 3.98
N PRO A 72 -13.05 -9.34 4.20
CA PRO A 72 -14.02 -9.25 3.12
C PRO A 72 -13.91 -7.91 2.37
N TRP A 73 -13.87 -7.98 1.05
CA TRP A 73 -13.87 -6.78 0.22
C TRP A 73 -15.29 -6.20 0.14
N THR A 74 -15.50 -5.03 0.71
CA THR A 74 -16.79 -4.38 0.82
C THR A 74 -16.96 -3.14 -0.06
N TYR A 75 -15.91 -2.78 -0.79
CA TYR A 75 -15.93 -1.59 -1.65
C TYR A 75 -16.59 -1.89 -3.00
N PRO A 76 -17.29 -0.88 -3.61
CA PRO A 76 -18.00 -1.03 -4.90
C PRO A 76 -17.05 -0.96 -6.11
N ILE A 77 -15.81 -1.29 -5.95
CA ILE A 77 -14.74 -1.28 -6.97
C ILE A 77 -14.07 -2.65 -7.03
N PRO A 78 -13.44 -3.04 -8.14
CA PRO A 78 -12.74 -4.32 -8.23
C PRO A 78 -11.67 -4.47 -7.14
N ARG A 79 -11.55 -5.67 -6.58
CA ARG A 79 -10.58 -5.96 -5.52
C ARG A 79 -9.12 -5.87 -6.01
N ASP A 80 -8.90 -6.13 -7.27
CA ASP A 80 -7.61 -6.09 -7.97
C ASP A 80 -7.26 -4.70 -8.53
N SER A 81 -8.05 -3.66 -8.19
CA SER A 81 -7.74 -2.28 -8.54
C SER A 81 -6.37 -1.87 -8.05
N VAL A 82 -5.67 -1.08 -8.85
CA VAL A 82 -4.35 -0.55 -8.57
C VAL A 82 -4.37 0.97 -8.40
N ALA A 83 -3.42 1.49 -7.66
CA ALA A 83 -3.20 2.92 -7.51
C ALA A 83 -1.75 3.27 -7.82
N VAL A 84 -1.55 4.31 -8.61
CA VAL A 84 -0.29 5.03 -8.68
C VAL A 84 -0.23 5.95 -7.46
N THR A 85 0.84 5.84 -6.68
CA THR A 85 1.03 6.62 -5.46
C THR A 85 2.49 7.10 -5.37
N ASN A 86 2.81 7.89 -4.35
CA ASN A 86 4.18 8.34 -4.08
C ASN A 86 4.77 7.71 -2.81
N LEU A 87 6.07 7.81 -2.68
CA LEU A 87 6.78 7.29 -1.50
C LEU A 87 6.30 7.93 -0.19
N ASP A 88 5.90 9.18 -0.22
CA ASP A 88 5.39 9.88 0.96
C ASP A 88 4.11 9.23 1.49
N ALA A 89 3.17 8.88 0.61
CA ALA A 89 1.97 8.13 1.00
C ALA A 89 2.33 6.75 1.56
N LEU A 90 3.27 6.03 0.92
CA LEU A 90 3.73 4.73 1.38
C LEU A 90 4.55 4.80 2.68
N ARG A 91 5.05 5.96 3.07
CA ARG A 91 5.67 6.21 4.38
C ARG A 91 4.65 6.63 5.45
N GLY A 92 3.37 6.59 5.12
CA GLY A 92 2.29 6.87 6.06
C GLY A 92 1.86 8.34 6.12
N LYS A 93 2.34 9.21 5.20
CA LYS A 93 1.76 10.54 5.07
C LYS A 93 0.35 10.45 4.53
N ARG A 94 -0.51 11.32 5.01
CA ARG A 94 -1.91 11.39 4.62
C ARG A 94 -2.05 11.67 3.12
N ILE A 95 -2.90 10.91 2.45
CA ILE A 95 -3.23 11.14 1.05
C ILE A 95 -4.09 12.39 0.94
N THR A 96 -3.69 13.32 0.08
CA THR A 96 -4.34 14.61 -0.11
C THR A 96 -4.93 14.79 -1.50
N GLU A 97 -4.55 13.97 -2.44
CA GLU A 97 -5.03 14.02 -3.81
C GLU A 97 -5.42 12.65 -4.32
N VAL A 98 -6.56 12.56 -4.96
CA VAL A 98 -7.09 11.32 -5.54
C VAL A 98 -7.70 11.61 -6.90
N MET A 99 -7.40 10.76 -7.87
CA MET A 99 -8.04 10.73 -9.17
C MET A 99 -8.43 9.29 -9.52
N ARG A 100 -9.62 9.11 -10.06
CA ARG A 100 -10.05 7.84 -10.65
C ARG A 100 -10.03 7.97 -12.16
N TRP A 101 -9.08 7.30 -12.80
CA TRP A 101 -8.94 7.36 -14.26
C TRP A 101 -9.84 6.37 -14.97
N GLU A 102 -9.85 5.13 -14.50
CA GLU A 102 -10.60 4.02 -15.07
C GLU A 102 -11.36 3.24 -13.98
N GLN A 103 -11.96 2.14 -14.33
CA GLN A 103 -12.74 1.31 -13.40
C GLN A 103 -11.87 0.82 -12.23
N ASP A 104 -10.64 0.45 -12.52
CA ASP A 104 -9.66 -0.20 -11.64
C ASP A 104 -8.32 0.55 -11.53
N GLU A 105 -8.21 1.73 -12.17
CA GLU A 105 -7.00 2.56 -12.15
C GLU A 105 -7.20 3.88 -11.42
N TRP A 106 -6.31 4.13 -10.45
CA TRP A 106 -6.37 5.28 -9.55
C TRP A 106 -5.02 5.98 -9.46
N GLU A 107 -5.04 7.25 -9.14
CA GLU A 107 -3.89 8.00 -8.62
C GLU A 107 -4.23 8.51 -7.22
N MET A 108 -3.32 8.29 -6.26
CA MET A 108 -3.48 8.70 -4.86
C MET A 108 -2.15 9.21 -4.32
N PHE A 109 -2.03 10.50 -4.09
CA PHE A 109 -0.78 11.12 -3.65
C PHE A 109 -0.91 11.81 -2.30
N ALA A 110 0.16 11.76 -1.52
CA ALA A 110 0.40 12.61 -0.38
C ALA A 110 1.16 13.86 -0.86
N GLY A 111 0.60 15.06 -0.65
CA GLY A 111 1.13 16.30 -1.18
C GLY A 111 0.68 16.55 -2.63
N ALA A 112 1.33 17.49 -3.32
CA ALA A 112 0.97 17.92 -4.67
C ALA A 112 1.34 16.86 -5.72
N GLY A 113 0.34 16.15 -6.23
CA GLY A 113 0.49 15.06 -7.19
C GLY A 113 1.22 15.42 -8.50
N PRO A 114 1.00 16.60 -9.11
CA PRO A 114 1.68 16.97 -10.36
C PRO A 114 3.20 17.04 -10.26
N ASP A 115 3.70 17.33 -9.06
CA ASP A 115 5.14 17.51 -8.81
C ASP A 115 5.86 16.22 -8.44
N VAL A 116 5.15 15.08 -8.37
CA VAL A 116 5.74 13.78 -8.06
C VAL A 116 6.55 13.28 -9.25
N THR A 117 7.84 13.10 -9.05
CA THR A 117 8.74 12.57 -10.09
C THR A 117 8.44 11.10 -10.38
N GLU A 118 8.75 10.62 -11.59
CA GLU A 118 8.58 9.20 -11.94
C GLU A 118 9.32 8.26 -10.99
N GLN A 119 10.48 8.68 -10.48
CA GLN A 119 11.30 7.90 -9.56
C GLN A 119 10.62 7.68 -8.20
N GLU A 120 9.73 8.59 -7.79
CA GLU A 120 8.97 8.51 -6.55
C GLU A 120 7.62 7.81 -6.71
N ARG A 121 7.17 7.62 -7.95
CA ARG A 121 5.90 6.92 -8.23
C ARG A 121 6.03 5.42 -8.01
N ARG A 122 4.99 4.84 -7.44
CA ARG A 122 4.84 3.40 -7.22
C ARG A 122 3.45 2.97 -7.62
N VAL A 123 3.33 1.78 -8.17
CA VAL A 123 2.04 1.14 -8.43
C VAL A 123 1.84 0.10 -7.34
N VAL A 124 0.76 0.22 -6.60
CA VAL A 124 0.42 -0.68 -5.50
C VAL A 124 -1.03 -1.15 -5.63
N PRO A 125 -1.40 -2.29 -5.04
CA PRO A 125 -2.81 -2.63 -4.87
C PRO A 125 -3.54 -1.50 -4.12
N LEU A 126 -4.65 -1.03 -4.66
CA LEU A 126 -5.45 0.04 -4.03
C LEU A 126 -5.84 -0.30 -2.59
N GLY A 127 -6.07 -1.59 -2.34
CA GLY A 127 -6.39 -2.10 -1.01
C GLY A 127 -5.37 -1.77 0.08
N ILE A 128 -4.07 -1.63 -0.27
CA ILE A 128 -3.02 -1.22 0.68
C ILE A 128 -3.30 0.17 1.22
N LEU A 129 -3.63 1.11 0.35
CA LEU A 129 -3.90 2.50 0.73
C LEU A 129 -5.21 2.61 1.54
N LEU A 130 -6.28 1.95 1.07
CA LEU A 130 -7.57 1.93 1.77
C LEU A 130 -7.48 1.29 3.16
N ALA A 131 -6.66 0.26 3.33
CA ALA A 131 -6.44 -0.39 4.61
C ALA A 131 -5.59 0.46 5.58
N SER A 132 -4.74 1.33 5.04
CA SER A 132 -3.84 2.17 5.84
C SER A 132 -4.45 3.52 6.23
N ASP A 133 -5.37 4.05 5.45
CA ASP A 133 -6.03 5.34 5.69
C ASP A 133 -7.55 5.20 5.60
N ASN A 134 -8.21 5.04 6.76
CA ASN A 134 -9.67 4.91 6.84
C ASN A 134 -10.41 6.15 6.31
N SER A 135 -9.75 7.30 6.19
CA SER A 135 -10.36 8.52 5.66
C SER A 135 -10.56 8.48 4.14
N LEU A 136 -10.06 7.47 3.47
CA LEU A 136 -10.27 7.22 2.04
C LEU A 136 -11.62 6.54 1.73
N GLY A 137 -12.38 6.12 2.73
CA GLY A 137 -13.68 5.47 2.53
C GLY A 137 -14.63 6.20 1.57
N PRO A 138 -14.83 7.52 1.67
CA PRO A 138 -15.68 8.28 0.74
C PRO A 138 -15.17 8.28 -0.70
N VAL A 139 -13.86 8.17 -0.90
CA VAL A 139 -13.18 8.29 -2.20
C VAL A 139 -13.54 7.16 -3.15
N VAL A 140 -13.82 5.95 -2.63
CA VAL A 140 -14.14 4.77 -3.46
C VAL A 140 -15.40 4.92 -4.30
N ASN A 141 -16.25 5.91 -4.00
CA ASN A 141 -17.46 6.22 -4.75
C ASN A 141 -17.24 7.23 -5.88
N LEU A 142 -16.00 7.67 -6.11
CA LEU A 142 -15.70 8.58 -7.22
C LEU A 142 -16.11 7.99 -8.56
N GLN A 143 -16.68 8.84 -9.41
CA GLN A 143 -16.94 8.51 -10.80
C GLN A 143 -15.63 8.47 -11.59
N ILE A 144 -15.59 7.66 -12.62
CA ILE A 144 -14.46 7.63 -13.56
C ILE A 144 -14.27 9.03 -14.16
N GLY A 145 -13.02 9.47 -14.25
CA GLY A 145 -12.63 10.81 -14.71
C GLY A 145 -12.81 11.92 -13.66
N SER A 146 -13.11 11.56 -12.40
CA SER A 146 -13.28 12.53 -11.31
C SER A 146 -12.17 12.43 -10.29
N GLY A 147 -11.85 13.56 -9.66
CA GLY A 147 -10.85 13.64 -8.60
C GLY A 147 -11.30 14.45 -7.41
N LEU A 148 -10.61 14.25 -6.30
CA LEU A 148 -10.76 14.98 -5.05
C LEU A 148 -9.39 15.43 -4.54
N TRP A 149 -9.41 16.55 -3.85
CA TRP A 149 -8.25 17.02 -3.11
C TRP A 149 -8.67 17.47 -1.71
N ARG A 150 -7.72 17.50 -0.79
CA ARG A 150 -7.88 18.07 0.56
C ARG A 150 -6.55 18.66 1.04
N ASP A 151 -6.61 19.62 1.96
CA ASP A 151 -5.47 20.00 2.77
C ASP A 151 -5.31 19.03 3.97
N ASP A 152 -4.27 19.20 4.77
CA ASP A 152 -3.93 18.30 5.88
C ASP A 152 -5.01 18.22 6.98
N VAL A 153 -5.95 19.13 7.02
CA VAL A 153 -6.92 19.29 8.11
C VAL A 153 -8.35 19.03 7.65
N SER A 154 -8.65 19.05 6.36
CA SER A 154 -9.98 19.32 5.87
C SER A 154 -10.69 18.17 5.15
N GLU A 155 -11.90 18.49 4.78
CA GLU A 155 -12.83 17.70 4.00
C GLU A 155 -12.35 17.57 2.54
N TRP A 156 -12.81 16.52 1.89
CA TRP A 156 -12.56 16.33 0.48
C TRP A 156 -13.33 17.34 -0.37
N HIS A 157 -12.62 18.00 -1.28
CA HIS A 157 -13.15 18.93 -2.26
C HIS A 157 -13.03 18.34 -3.66
N PRO A 158 -14.05 18.49 -4.52
CA PRO A 158 -13.91 18.06 -5.90
C PRO A 158 -12.83 18.89 -6.61
N TRP A 159 -12.04 18.25 -7.45
CA TRP A 159 -11.24 19.00 -8.41
C TRP A 159 -12.19 19.76 -9.30
N GLY A 160 -12.01 21.09 -9.38
CA GLY A 160 -12.79 21.90 -10.29
C GLY A 160 -12.70 21.30 -11.69
N THR A 161 -13.82 21.13 -12.34
CA THR A 161 -13.93 20.77 -13.75
C THR A 161 -13.38 21.91 -14.62
N SER A 162 -12.10 22.19 -14.52
CA SER A 162 -11.39 23.00 -15.50
C SER A 162 -11.20 22.12 -16.71
N GLN A 163 -11.99 22.41 -17.72
CA GLN A 163 -11.95 21.77 -19.03
C GLN A 163 -10.53 21.43 -19.44
N GLY A 164 -10.29 20.13 -19.65
CA GLY A 164 -9.31 19.63 -20.61
C GLY A 164 -7.87 20.09 -20.44
N VAL A 165 -7.15 19.57 -19.48
CA VAL A 165 -5.70 19.42 -19.65
C VAL A 165 -5.48 18.02 -20.22
N LYS A 166 -5.45 17.93 -21.56
CA LYS A 166 -4.84 16.79 -22.24
C LYS A 166 -3.36 16.80 -21.88
N ARG A 167 -2.92 15.77 -21.20
CA ARG A 167 -1.50 15.41 -21.11
C ARG A 167 -1.11 14.54 -22.28
#